data_378b767fe42554782c7f948879e5dc1a
#
_entry.id   378b767fe42554782c7f948879e5dc1a
#
_cell.length_a   1.000
_cell.length_b   1.000
_cell.length_c   1.000
_cell.angle_alpha   90.00
_cell.angle_beta   90.00
_cell.angle_gamma   90.00
#
_symmetry.space_group_name_H-M   'P 1'
#
loop_
_entity.id
_entity.type
_entity.pdbx_description
1 polymer ?
#
loop_
_entity_poly.entity_id
_entity_poly.type
_entity_poly.pdbx_seq_one_letter_code
_entity_poly.pdbx_strand_id
1 'polypeptide(L)'
;MNTHNITIVGGGSAGWMTAATLIKRFPNKNITLIESPNTPIIGVGESTIGQINQWLSMIGVKDKEFMPYTDASYKMSIRFEDFYKKGDGGFHYPFGEPYHSDYFQGRKTWIMKKILQPETPYYDYAESMYPIMALVRNKTIVPHNNHNLPLHNFDRNVAYHFDATKFGIWLRDNFC
;
A
#
# COMPACT_ATOMS: atom_id res chain seq x y z
N MET A 1 32.68 8.81 -14.66
CA MET A 1 32.23 10.16 -14.21
C MET A 1 31.91 10.10 -12.73
N ASN A 2 32.55 10.91 -11.91
CA ASN A 2 32.19 10.95 -10.48
C ASN A 2 31.22 12.13 -10.27
N THR A 3 29.92 11.87 -10.42
CA THR A 3 28.89 12.90 -10.29
C THR A 3 28.63 13.17 -8.82
N HIS A 4 29.07 14.30 -8.31
CA HIS A 4 28.81 14.72 -6.92
C HIS A 4 27.45 15.40 -6.74
N ASN A 5 26.98 16.09 -7.76
CA ASN A 5 25.77 16.88 -7.71
C ASN A 5 24.66 16.20 -8.53
N ILE A 6 23.48 16.09 -7.97
CA ILE A 6 22.28 15.55 -8.61
C ILE A 6 21.18 16.58 -8.48
N THR A 7 20.62 16.98 -9.61
CA THR A 7 19.49 17.92 -9.63
C THR A 7 18.22 17.21 -10.06
N ILE A 8 17.17 17.38 -9.28
CA ILE A 8 15.81 16.89 -9.56
C ILE A 8 14.98 18.09 -10.01
N VAL A 9 14.29 17.98 -11.12
CA VAL A 9 13.38 19.03 -11.60
C VAL A 9 11.95 18.51 -11.48
N GLY A 10 11.16 19.18 -10.63
CA GLY A 10 9.77 18.87 -10.33
C GLY A 10 9.53 18.47 -8.87
N GLY A 11 8.68 19.24 -8.18
CA GLY A 11 8.35 19.11 -6.76
C GLY A 11 7.06 18.34 -6.47
N GLY A 12 6.58 17.55 -7.41
CA GLY A 12 5.46 16.63 -7.16
C GLY A 12 5.87 15.44 -6.29
N SER A 13 4.91 14.55 -5.98
CA SER A 13 5.16 13.36 -5.14
C SER A 13 6.36 12.53 -5.64
N ALA A 14 6.48 12.33 -6.96
CA ALA A 14 7.61 11.61 -7.55
C ALA A 14 8.96 12.31 -7.30
N GLY A 15 9.00 13.63 -7.39
CA GLY A 15 10.22 14.42 -7.13
C GLY A 15 10.68 14.29 -5.69
N TRP A 16 9.78 14.48 -4.73
CA TRP A 16 10.11 14.39 -3.31
C TRP A 16 10.43 12.95 -2.88
N MET A 17 9.73 11.94 -3.41
CA MET A 17 10.09 10.53 -3.18
C MET A 17 11.47 10.19 -3.77
N THR A 18 11.81 10.75 -4.92
CA THR A 18 13.15 10.61 -5.52
C THR A 18 14.20 11.26 -4.65
N ALA A 19 13.96 12.49 -4.18
CA ALA A 19 14.87 13.20 -3.28
C ALA A 19 15.13 12.39 -2.01
N ALA A 20 14.08 11.94 -1.32
CA ALA A 20 14.19 11.11 -0.13
C ALA A 20 14.99 9.82 -0.38
N THR A 21 14.75 9.17 -1.52
CA THR A 21 15.52 7.97 -1.93
C THR A 21 16.99 8.27 -2.11
N LEU A 22 17.31 9.35 -2.84
CA LEU A 22 18.69 9.70 -3.14
C LEU A 22 19.47 10.15 -1.91
N ILE A 23 18.85 10.95 -1.03
CA ILE A 23 19.45 11.36 0.24
C ILE A 23 19.80 10.12 1.08
N LYS A 24 18.89 9.17 1.15
CA LYS A 24 19.11 7.94 1.93
C LYS A 24 20.18 7.04 1.32
N ARG A 25 20.18 6.90 0.00
CA ARG A 25 21.09 5.98 -0.72
C ARG A 25 22.48 6.56 -0.98
N PHE A 26 22.56 7.87 -1.09
CA PHE A 26 23.79 8.57 -1.47
C PHE A 26 24.08 9.74 -0.53
N PRO A 27 24.39 9.49 0.76
CA PRO A 27 24.57 10.54 1.77
C PRO A 27 25.73 11.49 1.48
N ASN A 28 26.63 11.10 0.58
CA ASN A 28 27.79 11.92 0.17
C ASN A 28 27.55 12.71 -1.12
N LYS A 29 26.30 12.75 -1.63
CA LYS A 29 25.94 13.52 -2.82
C LYS A 29 25.19 14.78 -2.43
N ASN A 30 25.37 15.83 -3.21
CA ASN A 30 24.57 17.05 -3.10
C ASN A 30 23.29 16.86 -3.93
N ILE A 31 22.16 16.80 -3.27
CA ILE A 31 20.86 16.66 -3.92
C ILE A 31 20.17 18.03 -3.92
N THR A 32 19.81 18.51 -5.09
CA THR A 32 19.08 19.77 -5.28
C THR A 32 17.76 19.45 -5.96
N LEU A 33 16.64 19.90 -5.38
CA LEU A 33 15.33 19.82 -6.02
C LEU A 33 14.86 21.22 -6.41
N ILE A 34 14.42 21.36 -7.64
CA ILE A 34 13.88 22.59 -8.20
C ILE A 34 12.40 22.40 -8.49
N GLU A 35 11.56 23.21 -7.87
CA GLU A 35 10.12 23.21 -8.10
C GLU A 35 9.59 24.60 -8.40
N SER A 36 8.45 24.67 -9.07
CA SER A 36 7.72 25.91 -9.32
C SER A 36 6.76 26.20 -8.18
N PRO A 37 6.81 27.36 -7.53
CA PRO A 37 5.86 27.73 -6.50
C PRO A 37 4.44 27.95 -7.06
N ASN A 38 4.31 28.12 -8.37
CA ASN A 38 3.06 28.45 -9.04
C ASN A 38 2.41 27.26 -9.74
N THR A 39 3.05 26.10 -9.76
CA THR A 39 2.51 24.91 -10.40
C THR A 39 2.00 23.96 -9.32
N PRO A 40 0.68 23.82 -9.17
CA PRO A 40 0.13 22.92 -8.16
C PRO A 40 0.45 21.46 -8.50
N ILE A 41 0.57 20.64 -7.47
CA ILE A 41 0.63 19.18 -7.63
C ILE A 41 -0.74 18.73 -8.14
N ILE A 42 -0.74 18.01 -9.26
CA ILE A 42 -1.98 17.42 -9.78
C ILE A 42 -2.17 16.09 -9.07
N GLY A 43 -3.08 16.07 -8.09
CA GLY A 43 -3.49 14.86 -7.38
C GLY A 43 -4.91 14.47 -7.82
N VAL A 44 -5.11 13.23 -8.23
CA VAL A 44 -6.41 12.70 -8.64
C VAL A 44 -6.65 11.38 -7.91
N GLY A 45 -7.06 11.47 -6.65
CA GLY A 45 -7.42 10.29 -5.86
C GLY A 45 -6.23 9.33 -5.66
N GLU A 46 -5.57 9.44 -4.54
CA GLU A 46 -4.28 8.81 -4.35
C GLU A 46 -4.36 7.62 -3.44
N SER A 47 -4.11 6.47 -4.03
CA SER A 47 -3.93 5.24 -3.28
C SER A 47 -2.69 4.51 -3.77
N THR A 48 -1.98 3.94 -2.82
CA THR A 48 -0.76 3.18 -3.09
C THR A 48 -1.06 1.68 -3.28
N ILE A 49 -0.02 0.95 -3.57
CA ILE A 49 0.01 -0.52 -3.56
C ILE A 49 1.08 -0.98 -2.58
N GLY A 50 1.10 -2.27 -2.23
CA GLY A 50 1.94 -2.80 -1.15
C GLY A 50 3.45 -2.49 -1.23
N GLN A 51 3.97 -2.22 -2.42
CA GLN A 51 5.37 -1.85 -2.65
C GLN A 51 5.79 -0.56 -1.92
N ILE A 52 4.85 0.33 -1.59
CA ILE A 52 5.15 1.54 -0.82
C ILE A 52 5.78 1.20 0.54
N ASN A 53 5.40 0.09 1.17
CA ASN A 53 5.96 -0.33 2.45
C ASN A 53 7.46 -0.65 2.35
N GLN A 54 7.87 -1.27 1.25
CA GLN A 54 9.29 -1.56 1.01
C GLN A 54 10.08 -0.26 0.87
N TRP A 55 9.52 0.72 0.19
CA TRP A 55 10.14 2.03 0.02
C TRP A 55 10.20 2.80 1.34
N LEU A 56 9.10 2.88 2.10
CA LEU A 56 9.08 3.51 3.43
C LEU A 56 10.10 2.86 4.38
N SER A 57 10.17 1.54 4.39
CA SER A 57 11.15 0.79 5.16
C SER A 57 12.60 1.11 4.72
N MET A 58 12.83 1.23 3.42
CA MET A 58 14.15 1.58 2.86
C MET A 58 14.60 2.96 3.31
N ILE A 59 13.72 3.95 3.30
CA ILE A 59 14.06 5.30 3.78
C ILE A 59 14.03 5.41 5.31
N GLY A 60 13.43 4.44 6.01
CA GLY A 60 13.36 4.36 7.47
C GLY A 60 12.19 5.13 8.08
N VAL A 61 11.16 5.44 7.29
CA VAL A 61 9.95 6.14 7.74
C VAL A 61 8.91 5.15 8.23
N LYS A 62 8.28 5.46 9.38
CA LYS A 62 7.24 4.65 10.01
C LYS A 62 5.86 5.33 9.87
N ASP A 63 4.81 4.52 9.89
CA ASP A 63 3.42 4.97 9.77
C ASP A 63 3.07 6.15 10.68
N LYS A 64 3.46 6.07 11.94
CA LYS A 64 3.20 7.13 12.94
C LYS A 64 3.85 8.48 12.62
N GLU A 65 4.84 8.52 11.74
CA GLU A 65 5.58 9.73 11.39
C GLU A 65 4.90 10.52 10.29
N PHE A 66 4.26 9.84 9.30
CA PHE A 66 3.63 10.54 8.19
C PHE A 66 2.09 10.48 8.17
N MET A 67 1.48 9.39 8.62
CA MET A 67 0.03 9.20 8.51
C MET A 67 -0.79 10.34 9.15
N PRO A 68 -0.45 10.86 10.35
CA PRO A 68 -1.22 11.95 10.95
C PRO A 68 -1.18 13.25 10.17
N TYR A 69 -0.17 13.45 9.33
CA TYR A 69 0.06 14.69 8.59
C TYR A 69 -0.41 14.64 7.14
N THR A 70 -0.80 13.48 6.68
CA THR A 70 -1.12 13.22 5.27
C THR A 70 -2.55 12.72 5.07
N ASP A 71 -3.39 12.81 6.09
CA ASP A 71 -4.75 12.25 6.14
C ASP A 71 -4.76 10.77 5.73
N ALA A 72 -3.71 10.05 6.09
CA ALA A 72 -3.53 8.68 5.63
C ALA A 72 -4.45 7.69 6.35
N SER A 73 -4.91 6.71 5.60
CA SER A 73 -5.59 5.53 6.12
C SER A 73 -5.04 4.26 5.46
N TYR A 74 -5.23 3.12 6.11
CA TYR A 74 -4.82 1.86 5.54
C TYR A 74 -5.75 1.42 4.41
N LYS A 75 -5.14 0.92 3.34
CA LYS A 75 -5.79 0.26 2.22
C LYS A 75 -5.49 -1.23 2.33
N MET A 76 -6.52 -2.03 2.57
CA MET A 76 -6.37 -3.47 2.86
C MET A 76 -6.72 -4.35 1.66
N SER A 77 -7.46 -3.81 0.70
CA SER A 77 -7.85 -4.52 -0.51
C SER A 77 -8.21 -3.55 -1.62
N ILE A 78 -8.32 -4.07 -2.83
CA ILE A 78 -8.95 -3.40 -3.96
C ILE A 78 -10.27 -4.12 -4.21
N ARG A 79 -11.37 -3.38 -4.25
CA ARG A 79 -12.66 -3.93 -4.62
C ARG A 79 -12.92 -3.63 -6.09
N PHE A 80 -13.22 -4.67 -6.87
CA PHE A 80 -13.62 -4.57 -8.24
C PHE A 80 -15.13 -4.77 -8.32
N GLU A 81 -15.84 -3.80 -8.87
CA GLU A 81 -17.28 -3.87 -9.12
C GLU A 81 -17.54 -4.12 -10.59
N ASP A 82 -18.43 -5.05 -10.87
CA ASP A 82 -18.87 -5.39 -12.24
C ASP A 82 -17.70 -5.58 -13.23
N PHE A 83 -16.58 -6.09 -12.74
CA PHE A 83 -15.33 -6.18 -13.50
C PHE A 83 -15.44 -7.06 -14.75
N TYR A 84 -16.15 -8.16 -14.64
CA TYR A 84 -16.35 -9.10 -15.75
C TYR A 84 -17.60 -8.76 -16.55
N LYS A 85 -18.71 -8.48 -15.85
CA LYS A 85 -20.00 -8.21 -16.45
C LYS A 85 -20.82 -7.31 -15.53
N LYS A 86 -21.53 -6.36 -16.14
CA LYS A 86 -22.42 -5.47 -15.41
C LYS A 86 -23.51 -6.26 -14.69
N GLY A 87 -23.66 -6.02 -13.39
CA GLY A 87 -24.63 -6.68 -12.53
C GLY A 87 -24.12 -7.97 -11.86
N ASP A 88 -22.88 -8.38 -12.11
CA ASP A 88 -22.28 -9.54 -11.44
C ASP A 88 -21.82 -9.24 -9.99
N GLY A 89 -21.87 -7.96 -9.59
CA GLY A 89 -21.42 -7.52 -8.28
C GLY A 89 -19.92 -7.37 -8.20
N GLY A 90 -19.38 -7.43 -6.97
CA GLY A 90 -17.97 -7.12 -6.73
C GLY A 90 -17.22 -8.25 -6.05
N PHE A 91 -15.90 -8.21 -6.19
CA PHE A 91 -14.97 -9.05 -5.44
C PHE A 91 -13.81 -8.23 -4.92
N HIS A 92 -13.19 -8.73 -3.85
CA HIS A 92 -11.99 -8.12 -3.29
C HIS A 92 -10.72 -8.79 -3.81
N TYR A 93 -9.72 -7.97 -4.07
CA TYR A 93 -8.33 -8.38 -4.22
C TYR A 93 -7.57 -7.90 -2.97
N PRO A 94 -7.45 -8.76 -1.94
CA PRO A 94 -6.84 -8.38 -0.67
C PRO A 94 -5.33 -8.22 -0.80
N PHE A 95 -4.77 -7.37 0.04
CA PHE A 95 -3.32 -7.35 0.25
C PHE A 95 -2.91 -8.44 1.25
N GLY A 96 -1.64 -8.84 1.19
CA GLY A 96 -1.10 -9.92 2.01
C GLY A 96 -1.23 -11.29 1.38
N GLU A 97 -0.99 -12.30 2.19
CA GLU A 97 -0.94 -13.68 1.75
C GLU A 97 -2.21 -14.45 2.15
N PRO A 98 -2.67 -15.39 1.31
CA PRO A 98 -3.74 -16.29 1.70
C PRO A 98 -3.29 -17.20 2.85
N TYR A 99 -4.22 -17.58 3.70
CA TYR A 99 -3.94 -18.51 4.78
C TYR A 99 -3.43 -19.84 4.24
N HIS A 100 -2.35 -20.32 4.86
CA HIS A 100 -1.70 -21.57 4.49
C HIS A 100 -1.30 -22.33 5.76
N SER A 101 -1.59 -23.62 5.81
CA SER A 101 -1.13 -24.54 6.85
C SER A 101 -0.88 -25.91 6.23
N ASP A 102 -0.32 -26.84 6.99
CA ASP A 102 -0.08 -28.22 6.55
C ASP A 102 -1.36 -28.94 6.07
N TYR A 103 -2.49 -28.61 6.68
CA TYR A 103 -3.79 -29.18 6.35
C TYR A 103 -4.60 -28.34 5.35
N PHE A 104 -4.28 -27.06 5.24
CA PHE A 104 -5.02 -26.12 4.45
C PHE A 104 -4.12 -25.47 3.40
N GLN A 105 -4.19 -25.96 2.18
CA GLN A 105 -3.30 -25.56 1.09
C GLN A 105 -3.81 -24.33 0.31
N GLY A 106 -4.42 -23.39 1.00
CA GLY A 106 -4.82 -22.11 0.41
C GLY A 106 -5.65 -22.30 -0.88
N ARG A 107 -5.12 -21.80 -2.00
CA ARG A 107 -5.80 -21.84 -3.30
C ARG A 107 -6.25 -23.23 -3.73
N LYS A 108 -5.46 -24.27 -3.49
CA LYS A 108 -5.83 -25.65 -3.87
C LYS A 108 -7.07 -26.11 -3.13
N THR A 109 -7.17 -25.82 -1.84
CA THR A 109 -8.34 -26.16 -1.01
C THR A 109 -9.58 -25.45 -1.53
N TRP A 110 -9.47 -24.18 -1.90
CA TRP A 110 -10.60 -23.44 -2.44
C TRP A 110 -11.04 -23.98 -3.82
N ILE A 111 -10.08 -24.35 -4.69
CA ILE A 111 -10.40 -24.98 -5.98
C ILE A 111 -11.16 -26.28 -5.78
N MET A 112 -10.74 -27.12 -4.82
CA MET A 112 -11.46 -28.35 -4.48
C MET A 112 -12.87 -28.04 -3.98
N LYS A 113 -13.05 -27.04 -3.11
CA LYS A 113 -14.37 -26.56 -2.70
C LYS A 113 -15.23 -26.19 -3.92
N LYS A 114 -14.68 -25.42 -4.86
CA LYS A 114 -15.39 -24.98 -6.05
C LYS A 114 -15.78 -26.13 -6.98
N ILE A 115 -14.95 -27.18 -7.07
CA ILE A 115 -15.27 -28.39 -7.83
C ILE A 115 -16.43 -29.18 -7.18
N LEU A 116 -16.39 -29.32 -5.86
CA LEU A 116 -17.41 -30.06 -5.11
C LEU A 116 -18.71 -29.26 -4.95
N GLN A 117 -18.66 -27.96 -4.96
CA GLN A 117 -19.76 -27.03 -4.81
C GLN A 117 -19.68 -25.96 -5.92
N PRO A 118 -20.10 -26.30 -7.15
CA PRO A 118 -19.97 -25.40 -8.30
C PRO A 118 -20.67 -24.04 -8.13
N GLU A 119 -21.70 -23.97 -7.31
CA GLU A 119 -22.44 -22.74 -6.96
C GLU A 119 -21.67 -21.79 -6.05
N THR A 120 -20.53 -22.21 -5.48
CA THR A 120 -19.68 -21.32 -4.67
C THR A 120 -19.32 -20.06 -5.46
N PRO A 121 -19.67 -18.84 -4.97
CA PRO A 121 -19.38 -17.63 -5.70
C PRO A 121 -17.88 -17.39 -5.81
N TYR A 122 -17.43 -16.79 -6.89
CA TYR A 122 -15.99 -16.50 -7.08
C TYR A 122 -15.43 -15.53 -6.05
N TYR A 123 -16.24 -14.62 -5.52
CA TYR A 123 -15.81 -13.69 -4.46
C TYR A 123 -15.52 -14.40 -3.12
N ASP A 124 -16.03 -15.62 -2.91
CA ASP A 124 -15.75 -16.43 -1.72
C ASP A 124 -14.26 -16.73 -1.55
N TYR A 125 -13.49 -16.73 -2.63
CA TYR A 125 -12.05 -16.98 -2.56
C TYR A 125 -11.33 -15.98 -1.64
N ALA A 126 -11.51 -14.70 -1.89
CA ALA A 126 -10.89 -13.67 -1.07
C ALA A 126 -11.38 -13.72 0.38
N GLU A 127 -12.68 -13.89 0.54
CA GLU A 127 -13.37 -13.90 1.82
C GLU A 127 -12.94 -15.05 2.73
N SER A 128 -12.73 -16.22 2.17
CA SER A 128 -12.35 -17.41 2.95
C SER A 128 -10.85 -17.63 3.06
N MET A 129 -10.05 -17.09 2.14
CA MET A 129 -8.62 -17.37 2.10
C MET A 129 -7.75 -16.31 2.77
N TYR A 130 -8.19 -15.06 2.83
CA TYR A 130 -7.36 -13.96 3.31
C TYR A 130 -7.79 -13.47 4.68
N PRO A 131 -6.95 -13.60 5.72
CA PRO A 131 -7.28 -13.14 7.09
C PRO A 131 -7.64 -11.65 7.15
N ILE A 132 -7.03 -10.84 6.30
CA ILE A 132 -7.29 -9.40 6.23
C ILE A 132 -8.76 -9.08 5.90
N MET A 133 -9.48 -10.00 5.24
CA MET A 133 -10.88 -9.80 4.91
C MET A 133 -11.78 -9.73 6.15
N ALA A 134 -11.36 -10.34 7.28
CA ALA A 134 -12.04 -10.17 8.55
C ALA A 134 -12.00 -8.72 9.02
N LEU A 135 -10.87 -8.02 8.83
CA LEU A 135 -10.72 -6.60 9.16
C LEU A 135 -11.55 -5.72 8.22
N VAL A 136 -11.52 -6.02 6.91
CA VAL A 136 -12.30 -5.30 5.90
C VAL A 136 -13.80 -5.40 6.20
N ARG A 137 -14.30 -6.58 6.53
CA ARG A 137 -15.71 -6.80 6.86
C ARG A 137 -16.13 -6.08 8.13
N ASN A 138 -15.31 -6.13 9.16
CA ASN A 138 -15.63 -5.52 10.45
C ASN A 138 -15.28 -4.03 10.49
N LYS A 139 -14.74 -3.46 9.41
CA LYS A 139 -14.32 -2.05 9.33
C LYS A 139 -13.45 -1.64 10.53
N THR A 140 -12.54 -2.51 10.91
CA THR A 140 -11.68 -2.32 12.08
C THR A 140 -10.23 -2.57 11.75
N ILE A 141 -9.36 -1.98 12.56
CA ILE A 141 -7.93 -2.24 12.57
C ILE A 141 -7.61 -2.83 13.93
N VAL A 142 -7.00 -4.00 13.93
CA VAL A 142 -6.56 -4.65 15.16
C VAL A 142 -5.12 -4.19 15.44
N PRO A 143 -4.86 -3.57 16.61
CA PRO A 143 -3.49 -3.21 16.98
C PRO A 143 -2.55 -4.42 16.97
N HIS A 144 -1.30 -4.21 16.61
CA HIS A 144 -0.28 -5.25 16.45
C HIS A 144 -0.11 -6.23 17.61
N ASN A 145 -0.50 -5.82 18.82
CA ASN A 145 -0.25 -6.59 20.03
C ASN A 145 -1.37 -7.55 20.43
N ASN A 146 -2.49 -7.58 19.70
CA ASN A 146 -3.66 -8.42 19.99
C ASN A 146 -3.96 -9.43 18.89
N HIS A 147 -2.93 -10.05 18.33
CA HIS A 147 -3.07 -10.89 17.17
C HIS A 147 -3.55 -12.31 17.48
N ASN A 148 -4.81 -12.54 17.27
CA ASN A 148 -5.33 -13.85 16.92
C ASN A 148 -5.53 -14.04 15.40
N LEU A 149 -5.08 -13.09 14.57
CA LEU A 149 -5.09 -13.22 13.13
C LEU A 149 -3.72 -13.71 12.66
N PRO A 150 -3.57 -15.00 12.37
CA PRO A 150 -2.31 -15.53 11.89
C PRO A 150 -1.95 -14.87 10.55
N LEU A 151 -0.67 -14.58 10.38
CA LEU A 151 -0.07 -14.17 9.09
C LEU A 151 -0.41 -12.77 8.59
N HIS A 152 -1.06 -11.88 9.37
CA HIS A 152 -1.24 -10.52 8.94
C HIS A 152 -0.16 -9.61 9.50
N ASN A 153 0.69 -9.09 8.63
CA ASN A 153 1.74 -8.12 8.96
C ASN A 153 1.39 -6.76 8.32
N PHE A 154 0.98 -5.79 9.14
CA PHE A 154 0.67 -4.44 8.68
C PHE A 154 1.85 -3.76 8.00
N ASP A 155 3.08 -4.05 8.40
CA ASP A 155 4.27 -3.45 7.80
C ASP A 155 4.54 -3.92 6.37
N ARG A 156 3.84 -4.96 5.90
CA ARG A 156 4.05 -5.56 4.57
C ARG A 156 2.77 -5.78 3.78
N ASN A 157 1.66 -6.00 4.46
CA ASN A 157 0.44 -6.53 3.86
C ASN A 157 -0.69 -5.51 3.76
N VAL A 158 -0.35 -4.24 3.80
CA VAL A 158 -1.30 -3.14 3.57
C VAL A 158 -0.72 -2.16 2.55
N ALA A 159 -1.55 -1.28 2.06
CA ALA A 159 -1.16 -0.08 1.37
C ALA A 159 -1.84 1.11 2.06
N TYR A 160 -1.79 2.29 1.46
CA TYR A 160 -2.36 3.49 2.04
C TYR A 160 -3.21 4.24 1.03
N HIS A 161 -4.23 4.92 1.55
CA HIS A 161 -4.79 6.11 0.94
C HIS A 161 -4.22 7.30 1.69
N PHE A 162 -3.70 8.30 1.01
CA PHE A 162 -3.25 9.55 1.60
C PHE A 162 -3.33 10.71 0.60
N ASP A 163 -3.31 11.91 1.12
CA ASP A 163 -3.17 13.11 0.29
C ASP A 163 -1.71 13.23 -0.18
N ALA A 164 -1.46 13.03 -1.48
CA ALA A 164 -0.10 13.05 -2.03
C ALA A 164 0.54 14.43 -2.00
N THR A 165 -0.26 15.51 -2.05
CA THR A 165 0.25 16.86 -1.86
C THR A 165 0.81 17.00 -0.46
N LYS A 166 0.03 16.61 0.55
CA LYS A 166 0.48 16.63 1.94
C LYS A 166 1.68 15.71 2.16
N PHE A 167 1.69 14.55 1.52
CA PHE A 167 2.82 13.62 1.62
C PHE A 167 4.10 14.19 1.00
N GLY A 168 4.00 14.84 -0.16
CA GLY A 168 5.13 15.54 -0.76
C GLY A 168 5.68 16.67 0.14
N ILE A 169 4.78 17.49 0.71
CA ILE A 169 5.12 18.53 1.67
C ILE A 169 5.78 17.94 2.92
N TRP A 170 5.22 16.85 3.44
CA TRP A 170 5.76 16.17 4.62
C TRP A 170 7.19 15.64 4.36
N LEU A 171 7.43 15.03 3.19
CA LEU A 171 8.77 14.58 2.78
C LEU A 171 9.75 15.75 2.71
N ARG A 172 9.34 16.86 2.10
CA ARG A 172 10.16 18.08 2.01
C ARG A 172 10.56 18.61 3.38
N ASP A 173 9.59 18.75 4.27
CA ASP A 173 9.77 19.50 5.52
C ASP A 173 10.32 18.65 6.66
N ASN A 174 10.19 17.33 6.61
CA ASN A 174 10.56 16.43 7.71
C ASN A 174 11.62 15.38 7.35
N PHE A 175 11.83 15.13 6.08
CA PHE A 175 12.78 14.11 5.63
C PHE A 175 13.92 14.67 4.77
N CYS A 176 13.62 15.53 3.82
CA CYS A 176 14.60 16.12 2.90
C CYS A 176 15.15 17.42 3.39
#